data_dce6cebe1e0266de4bbea3e1b96442d9
#
_entry.id   dce6cebe1e0266de4bbea3e1b96442d9
#
_cell.length_a   1.000
_cell.length_b   1.000
_cell.length_c   1.000
_cell.angle_alpha   90.00
_cell.angle_beta   90.00
_cell.angle_gamma   90.00
#
_symmetry.space_group_name_H-M   'P 1'
#
loop_
_entity.id
_entity.type
_entity.pdbx_description
1 polymer ?
#
loop_
_entity_poly.entity_id
_entity_poly.type
_entity_poly.pdbx_seq_one_letter_code
_entity_poly.pdbx_strand_id
1 'polypeptide(L)'
;MTASQKIGLAFRSAIDPYTFGIAFVVAGFSEAQDNGTGFGWGPEGYFKRSGAAYLDAFDGAMIGNGLLPALLHQDPRYFRLGHGTFRHRFLYAVATSFMCKHDNTGKWEPNYSNVGGNIIAGAISNLYYPSQTAGAGQTINNGLIVTFEGTFGGVLQEFWPDISRKLFRKDPTHGLDAQARAADAAAKLKKQQDQNQPQQNQNPK
;
A
#
# COMPACT_ATOMS: atom_id res chain seq x y z
N MET A 1 -15.66 -4.65 -5.55
CA MET A 1 -16.29 -3.83 -4.46
C MET A 1 -17.25 -2.79 -5.04
N THR A 2 -18.27 -2.34 -4.29
CA THR A 2 -19.10 -1.20 -4.70
C THR A 2 -18.36 0.13 -4.48
N ALA A 3 -18.75 1.20 -5.20
CA ALA A 3 -18.16 2.54 -5.03
C ALA A 3 -18.25 3.03 -3.57
N SER A 4 -19.41 2.86 -2.93
CA SER A 4 -19.63 3.23 -1.51
C SER A 4 -18.69 2.47 -0.56
N GLN A 5 -18.43 1.18 -0.81
CA GLN A 5 -17.51 0.39 0.00
C GLN A 5 -16.06 0.88 -0.13
N LYS A 6 -15.65 1.29 -1.34
CA LYS A 6 -14.30 1.83 -1.59
C LYS A 6 -14.10 3.16 -0.87
N ILE A 7 -15.07 4.07 -1.02
CA ILE A 7 -15.03 5.38 -0.34
C ILE A 7 -15.04 5.19 1.19
N GLY A 8 -15.89 4.30 1.70
CA GLY A 8 -15.93 4.00 3.13
C GLY A 8 -14.63 3.38 3.66
N LEU A 9 -13.97 2.51 2.87
CA LEU A 9 -12.66 1.95 3.19
C LEU A 9 -11.58 3.04 3.21
N ALA A 10 -11.54 3.89 2.17
CA ALA A 10 -10.61 4.99 2.07
C ALA A 10 -10.74 5.97 3.25
N PHE A 11 -11.97 6.34 3.60
CA PHE A 11 -12.23 7.22 4.74
C PHE A 11 -11.74 6.60 6.06
N ARG A 12 -12.04 5.32 6.32
CA ARG A 12 -11.57 4.63 7.53
C ARG A 12 -10.04 4.57 7.59
N SER A 13 -9.39 4.32 6.45
CA SER A 13 -7.94 4.32 6.36
C SER A 13 -7.34 5.71 6.62
N ALA A 14 -7.97 6.76 6.10
CA ALA A 14 -7.51 8.13 6.27
C ALA A 14 -7.58 8.62 7.72
N ILE A 15 -8.56 8.17 8.51
CA ILE A 15 -8.71 8.53 9.95
C ILE A 15 -8.10 7.50 10.90
N ASP A 16 -7.36 6.51 10.39
CA ASP A 16 -6.71 5.50 11.22
C ASP A 16 -5.58 6.11 12.04
N PRO A 17 -5.41 5.75 13.33
CA PRO A 17 -4.30 6.20 14.16
C PRO A 17 -2.91 5.97 13.55
N TYR A 18 -2.76 4.94 12.73
CA TYR A 18 -1.53 4.67 11.98
C TYR A 18 -1.20 5.82 11.02
N THR A 19 -2.19 6.33 10.27
CA THR A 19 -2.01 7.45 9.32
C THR A 19 -1.55 8.71 10.05
N PHE A 20 -2.14 9.01 11.21
CA PHE A 20 -1.65 10.08 12.07
C PHE A 20 -0.20 9.85 12.51
N GLY A 21 0.12 8.67 13.00
CA GLY A 21 1.48 8.33 13.44
C GLY A 21 2.52 8.52 12.33
N ILE A 22 2.23 8.08 11.13
CA ILE A 22 3.12 8.24 9.97
C ILE A 22 3.29 9.72 9.61
N ALA A 23 2.23 10.54 9.63
CA ALA A 23 2.32 11.97 9.36
C ALA A 23 3.28 12.69 10.31
N PHE A 24 3.29 12.34 11.61
CA PHE A 24 4.26 12.86 12.57
C PHE A 24 5.69 12.40 12.27
N VAL A 25 5.89 11.15 11.86
CA VAL A 25 7.20 10.64 11.48
C VAL A 25 7.73 11.37 10.24
N VAL A 26 6.90 11.52 9.20
CA VAL A 26 7.25 12.25 7.96
C VAL A 26 7.59 13.70 8.26
N ALA A 27 6.80 14.38 9.09
CA ALA A 27 7.08 15.74 9.55
C ALA A 27 8.43 15.85 10.28
N GLY A 28 8.76 14.88 11.13
CA GLY A 28 10.05 14.82 11.82
C GLY A 28 11.22 14.67 10.86
N PHE A 29 11.10 13.80 9.86
CA PHE A 29 12.12 13.67 8.81
C PHE A 29 12.24 14.96 7.99
N SER A 30 11.13 15.58 7.62
CA SER A 30 11.12 16.85 6.87
C SER A 30 11.78 17.98 7.65
N GLU A 31 11.54 18.05 8.97
CA GLU A 31 12.18 19.01 9.84
C GLU A 31 13.68 18.76 9.98
N ALA A 32 14.07 17.49 10.20
CA ALA A 32 15.49 17.11 10.35
C ALA A 32 16.31 17.39 9.08
N GLN A 33 15.70 17.33 7.91
CA GLN A 33 16.35 17.63 6.63
C GLN A 33 16.38 19.13 6.31
N ASP A 34 15.76 19.96 7.14
CA ASP A 34 15.59 21.41 6.92
C ASP A 34 15.12 21.74 5.48
N ASN A 35 14.13 20.99 5.03
CA ASN A 35 13.64 21.06 3.64
C ASN A 35 12.96 22.36 3.29
N GLY A 36 13.33 23.49 3.91
CA GLY A 36 12.97 24.85 3.51
C GLY A 36 11.49 25.05 3.13
N THR A 37 10.58 24.26 3.73
CA THR A 37 9.15 24.21 3.35
C THR A 37 8.38 25.48 3.74
N GLY A 38 9.07 26.47 4.31
CA GLY A 38 8.44 27.73 4.74
C GLY A 38 7.57 27.63 6.00
N PHE A 39 7.47 26.44 6.61
CA PHE A 39 6.73 26.26 7.88
C PHE A 39 7.49 26.76 9.12
N GLY A 40 8.79 27.02 8.99
CA GLY A 40 9.68 27.39 10.11
C GLY A 40 10.20 26.19 10.90
N TRP A 41 11.08 26.48 11.86
CA TRP A 41 11.71 25.49 12.75
C TRP A 41 11.05 25.47 14.13
N GLY A 42 11.20 24.36 14.84
CA GLY A 42 10.72 24.21 16.19
C GLY A 42 9.29 23.65 16.29
N PRO A 43 8.72 23.62 17.50
CA PRO A 43 7.44 22.96 17.74
C PRO A 43 6.29 23.43 16.84
N GLU A 44 6.20 24.72 16.59
CA GLU A 44 5.17 25.30 15.72
C GLU A 44 5.32 24.83 14.27
N GLY A 45 6.55 24.90 13.74
CA GLY A 45 6.87 24.41 12.38
C GLY A 45 6.60 22.92 12.24
N TYR A 46 7.00 22.13 13.25
CA TYR A 46 6.77 20.69 13.29
C TYR A 46 5.28 20.33 13.25
N PHE A 47 4.43 20.97 14.04
CA PHE A 47 2.99 20.69 14.03
C PHE A 47 2.32 21.14 12.72
N LYS A 48 2.75 22.25 12.12
CA LYS A 48 2.28 22.68 10.80
C LYS A 48 2.64 21.65 9.73
N ARG A 49 3.88 21.14 9.73
CA ARG A 49 4.32 20.06 8.82
C ARG A 49 3.54 18.77 9.04
N SER A 50 3.30 18.40 10.31
CA SER A 50 2.51 17.20 10.63
C SER A 50 1.07 17.30 10.13
N GLY A 51 0.46 18.47 10.26
CA GLY A 51 -0.87 18.76 9.72
C GLY A 51 -0.90 18.68 8.19
N ALA A 52 0.10 19.25 7.51
CA ALA A 52 0.21 19.20 6.06
C ALA A 52 0.43 17.76 5.57
N ALA A 53 1.35 17.01 6.18
CA ALA A 53 1.60 15.61 5.85
C ALA A 53 0.36 14.73 6.08
N TYR A 54 -0.41 15.00 7.15
CA TYR A 54 -1.67 14.31 7.37
C TYR A 54 -2.71 14.62 6.29
N LEU A 55 -2.83 15.89 5.85
CA LEU A 55 -3.73 16.26 4.75
C LEU A 55 -3.30 15.61 3.44
N ASP A 56 -2.00 15.55 3.14
CA ASP A 56 -1.48 14.84 1.97
C ASP A 56 -1.88 13.36 1.98
N ALA A 57 -1.72 12.68 3.13
CA ALA A 57 -2.11 11.27 3.30
C ALA A 57 -3.63 11.08 3.20
N PHE A 58 -4.42 12.01 3.78
CA PHE A 58 -5.87 12.01 3.71
C PHE A 58 -6.36 12.15 2.26
N ASP A 59 -5.85 13.16 1.53
CA ASP A 59 -6.22 13.42 0.13
C ASP A 59 -5.80 12.24 -0.76
N GLY A 60 -4.59 11.71 -0.56
CA GLY A 60 -4.11 10.52 -1.25
C GLY A 60 -5.01 9.30 -1.02
N ALA A 61 -5.40 9.06 0.22
CA ALA A 61 -6.31 7.96 0.55
C ALA A 61 -7.69 8.16 -0.08
N MET A 62 -8.30 9.34 0.06
CA MET A 62 -9.63 9.62 -0.46
C MET A 62 -9.69 9.57 -1.99
N ILE A 63 -8.69 10.15 -2.66
CA ILE A 63 -8.65 10.20 -4.12
C ILE A 63 -8.11 8.90 -4.69
N GLY A 64 -6.94 8.43 -4.21
CA GLY A 64 -6.22 7.30 -4.76
C GLY A 64 -6.79 5.93 -4.39
N ASN A 65 -7.43 5.80 -3.21
CA ASN A 65 -8.02 4.54 -2.75
C ASN A 65 -9.56 4.56 -2.67
N GLY A 66 -10.19 5.74 -2.79
CA GLY A 66 -11.64 5.89 -2.76
C GLY A 66 -12.23 6.25 -4.12
N LEU A 67 -12.08 7.52 -4.52
CA LEU A 67 -12.77 8.10 -5.67
C LEU A 67 -12.30 7.50 -6.99
N LEU A 68 -10.99 7.53 -7.28
CA LEU A 68 -10.46 7.01 -8.55
C LEU A 68 -10.67 5.50 -8.72
N PRO A 69 -10.47 4.64 -7.70
CA PRO A 69 -10.82 3.23 -7.84
C PRO A 69 -12.29 3.00 -8.11
N ALA A 70 -13.18 3.84 -7.55
CA ALA A 70 -14.61 3.76 -7.84
C ALA A 70 -14.93 4.08 -9.31
N LEU A 71 -14.26 5.09 -9.87
CA LEU A 71 -14.43 5.51 -11.27
C LEU A 71 -13.78 4.54 -12.27
N LEU A 72 -12.58 4.06 -11.96
CA LEU A 72 -11.77 3.20 -12.85
C LEU A 72 -12.04 1.70 -12.65
N HIS A 73 -12.97 1.32 -11.78
CA HIS A 73 -13.27 -0.08 -11.44
C HIS A 73 -12.04 -0.87 -10.95
N GLN A 74 -11.13 -0.20 -10.24
CA GLN A 74 -9.95 -0.80 -9.64
C GLN A 74 -10.20 -1.17 -8.16
N ASP A 75 -9.65 -2.31 -7.70
CA ASP A 75 -9.80 -2.74 -6.30
C ASP A 75 -8.66 -2.15 -5.46
N PRO A 76 -8.94 -1.25 -4.50
CA PRO A 76 -7.92 -0.59 -3.70
C PRO A 76 -7.36 -1.47 -2.57
N ARG A 77 -7.88 -2.67 -2.39
CA ARG A 77 -7.46 -3.55 -1.28
C ARG A 77 -6.09 -4.15 -1.53
N TYR A 78 -5.31 -4.23 -0.47
CA TYR A 78 -4.11 -5.03 -0.46
C TYR A 78 -4.45 -6.53 -0.37
N PHE A 79 -3.97 -7.32 -1.33
CA PHE A 79 -4.14 -8.77 -1.34
C PHE A 79 -2.87 -9.42 -0.82
N ARG A 80 -2.87 -9.77 0.47
CA ARG A 80 -1.72 -10.34 1.13
C ARG A 80 -1.29 -11.67 0.52
N LEU A 81 0.01 -11.84 0.27
CA LEU A 81 0.57 -13.10 -0.23
C LEU A 81 0.71 -14.14 0.89
N GLY A 82 1.21 -13.74 2.05
CA GLY A 82 1.25 -14.56 3.27
C GLY A 82 2.26 -15.74 3.27
N HIS A 83 2.81 -16.14 2.12
CA HIS A 83 3.70 -17.29 1.96
C HIS A 83 4.85 -17.00 1.00
N GLY A 84 5.87 -17.85 1.01
CA GLY A 84 7.08 -17.68 0.18
C GLY A 84 8.25 -17.07 0.94
N THR A 85 9.33 -16.76 0.21
CA THR A 85 10.54 -16.16 0.78
C THR A 85 10.31 -14.70 1.14
N PHE A 86 11.10 -14.18 2.10
CA PHE A 86 11.05 -12.76 2.48
C PHE A 86 11.18 -11.82 1.27
N ARG A 87 12.17 -12.08 0.40
CA ARG A 87 12.40 -11.25 -0.80
C ARG A 87 11.20 -11.24 -1.74
N HIS A 88 10.60 -12.40 -2.00
CA HIS A 88 9.42 -12.51 -2.86
C HIS A 88 8.23 -11.73 -2.30
N ARG A 89 7.95 -11.91 -1.00
CA ARG A 89 6.87 -11.18 -0.32
C ARG A 89 7.11 -9.67 -0.28
N PHE A 90 8.34 -9.26 -0.02
CA PHE A 90 8.70 -7.84 0.00
C PHE A 90 8.51 -7.20 -1.39
N LEU A 91 9.06 -7.81 -2.44
CA LEU A 91 8.90 -7.32 -3.81
C LEU A 91 7.44 -7.32 -4.26
N TYR A 92 6.67 -8.34 -3.85
CA TYR A 92 5.23 -8.37 -4.10
C TYR A 92 4.52 -7.20 -3.41
N ALA A 93 4.80 -6.94 -2.13
CA ALA A 93 4.20 -5.84 -1.40
C ALA A 93 4.52 -4.47 -2.03
N VAL A 94 5.76 -4.28 -2.48
CA VAL A 94 6.16 -3.07 -3.22
C VAL A 94 5.43 -2.99 -4.58
N ALA A 95 5.37 -4.09 -5.33
CA ALA A 95 4.72 -4.12 -6.64
C ALA A 95 3.22 -3.79 -6.58
N THR A 96 2.53 -4.15 -5.49
CA THR A 96 1.10 -3.85 -5.32
C THR A 96 0.78 -2.37 -5.14
N SER A 97 1.76 -1.51 -4.88
CA SER A 97 1.57 -0.06 -4.93
C SER A 97 1.37 0.44 -6.36
N PHE A 98 1.93 -0.27 -7.35
CA PHE A 98 1.89 0.07 -8.76
C PHE A 98 0.97 -0.84 -9.58
N MET A 99 0.49 -1.93 -8.98
CA MET A 99 -0.40 -2.92 -9.62
C MET A 99 -1.58 -3.20 -8.71
N CYS A 100 -2.78 -3.24 -9.29
CA CYS A 100 -4.01 -3.58 -8.57
C CYS A 100 -4.85 -4.58 -9.36
N LYS A 101 -5.94 -5.03 -8.79
CA LYS A 101 -6.90 -5.89 -9.49
C LYS A 101 -8.06 -5.08 -10.03
N HIS A 102 -8.48 -5.39 -11.25
CA HIS A 102 -9.72 -4.86 -11.81
C HIS A 102 -10.93 -5.55 -11.15
N ASP A 103 -11.95 -4.79 -10.73
CA ASP A 103 -13.12 -5.30 -9.99
C ASP A 103 -13.86 -6.44 -10.68
N ASN A 104 -14.11 -6.29 -12.00
CA ASN A 104 -14.96 -7.21 -12.73
C ASN A 104 -14.22 -8.45 -13.24
N THR A 105 -12.92 -8.30 -13.55
CA THR A 105 -12.14 -9.38 -14.16
C THR A 105 -11.22 -10.09 -13.18
N GLY A 106 -10.90 -9.45 -12.03
CA GLY A 106 -9.92 -9.93 -11.07
C GLY A 106 -8.48 -9.98 -11.60
N LYS A 107 -8.24 -9.52 -12.84
CA LYS A 107 -6.91 -9.50 -13.47
C LYS A 107 -6.07 -8.36 -12.89
N TRP A 108 -4.76 -8.57 -12.84
CA TRP A 108 -3.80 -7.54 -12.47
C TRP A 108 -3.65 -6.52 -13.59
N GLU A 109 -3.64 -5.25 -13.21
CA GLU A 109 -3.43 -4.10 -14.10
C GLU A 109 -2.65 -3.00 -13.39
N PRO A 110 -2.08 -2.01 -14.11
CA PRO A 110 -1.42 -0.88 -13.48
C PRO A 110 -2.39 -0.10 -12.58
N ASN A 111 -1.91 0.29 -11.40
CA ASN A 111 -2.71 0.99 -10.40
C ASN A 111 -2.81 2.50 -10.72
N TYR A 112 -3.56 2.82 -11.77
CA TYR A 112 -3.78 4.21 -12.20
C TYR A 112 -4.44 5.06 -11.11
N SER A 113 -5.30 4.43 -10.31
CA SER A 113 -6.00 5.08 -9.20
C SER A 113 -5.03 5.58 -8.15
N ASN A 114 -4.14 4.73 -7.68
CA ASN A 114 -3.19 5.09 -6.63
C ASN A 114 -2.18 6.12 -7.14
N VAL A 115 -1.51 5.83 -8.26
CA VAL A 115 -0.48 6.74 -8.81
C VAL A 115 -1.09 8.08 -9.23
N GLY A 116 -2.20 8.06 -9.98
CA GLY A 116 -2.88 9.27 -10.40
C GLY A 116 -3.48 10.05 -9.23
N GLY A 117 -4.06 9.33 -8.25
CA GLY A 117 -4.64 9.92 -7.05
C GLY A 117 -3.60 10.64 -6.20
N ASN A 118 -2.43 10.04 -6.02
CA ASN A 118 -1.34 10.66 -5.25
C ASN A 118 -0.76 11.90 -5.96
N ILE A 119 -0.71 11.89 -7.31
CA ILE A 119 -0.32 13.10 -8.07
C ILE A 119 -1.37 14.21 -7.92
N ILE A 120 -2.67 13.86 -7.97
CA ILE A 120 -3.75 14.82 -7.76
C ILE A 120 -3.71 15.36 -6.33
N ALA A 121 -3.54 14.51 -5.33
CA ALA A 121 -3.37 14.94 -3.94
C ALA A 121 -2.17 15.88 -3.78
N GLY A 122 -1.03 15.55 -4.41
CA GLY A 122 0.14 16.42 -4.46
C GLY A 122 -0.12 17.77 -5.15
N ALA A 123 -1.02 17.83 -6.14
CA ALA A 123 -1.44 19.11 -6.72
C ALA A 123 -2.32 19.92 -5.75
N ILE A 124 -3.22 19.26 -5.02
CA ILE A 124 -4.06 19.88 -4.00
C ILE A 124 -3.20 20.42 -2.85
N SER A 125 -2.12 19.75 -2.50
CA SER A 125 -1.22 20.19 -1.43
C SER A 125 -0.67 21.60 -1.62
N ASN A 126 -0.57 22.08 -2.86
CA ASN A 126 -0.17 23.46 -3.14
C ASN A 126 -1.12 24.52 -2.54
N LEU A 127 -2.33 24.13 -2.13
CA LEU A 127 -3.30 25.05 -1.51
C LEU A 127 -2.97 25.35 -0.04
N TYR A 128 -2.28 24.42 0.64
CA TYR A 128 -1.98 24.54 2.08
C TYR A 128 -0.49 24.51 2.41
N TYR A 129 0.37 24.23 1.43
CA TYR A 129 1.81 24.42 1.59
C TYR A 129 2.17 25.89 1.40
N PRO A 130 3.25 26.38 2.05
CA PRO A 130 3.73 27.74 1.86
C PRO A 130 3.99 28.06 0.39
N SER A 131 3.58 29.24 -0.05
CA SER A 131 3.67 29.69 -1.46
C SER A 131 5.08 29.65 -2.06
N GLN A 132 6.10 29.71 -1.20
CA GLN A 132 7.52 29.65 -1.61
C GLN A 132 7.91 28.27 -2.16
N THR A 133 7.17 27.21 -1.78
CA THR A 133 7.44 25.83 -2.20
C THR A 133 6.38 25.30 -3.17
N ALA A 134 5.26 26.02 -3.34
CA ALA A 134 4.18 25.62 -4.23
C ALA A 134 4.64 25.52 -5.69
N GLY A 135 4.08 24.55 -6.43
CA GLY A 135 4.35 24.35 -7.84
C GLY A 135 4.50 22.89 -8.24
N ALA A 136 4.89 22.66 -9.48
CA ALA A 136 5.01 21.30 -10.05
C ALA A 136 6.01 20.40 -9.26
N GLY A 137 7.10 20.98 -8.76
CA GLY A 137 8.07 20.26 -7.93
C GLY A 137 7.45 19.74 -6.63
N GLN A 138 6.68 20.59 -5.93
CA GLN A 138 5.96 20.22 -4.72
C GLN A 138 4.90 19.13 -5.00
N THR A 139 4.14 19.31 -6.08
CA THR A 139 3.14 18.30 -6.51
C THR A 139 3.75 16.91 -6.67
N ILE A 140 4.87 16.82 -7.41
CA ILE A 140 5.55 15.56 -7.65
C ILE A 140 6.13 14.99 -6.35
N ASN A 141 6.79 15.83 -5.56
CA ASN A 141 7.42 15.42 -4.31
C ASN A 141 6.37 14.85 -3.32
N ASN A 142 5.28 15.56 -3.10
CA ASN A 142 4.21 15.10 -2.20
C ASN A 142 3.53 13.84 -2.72
N GLY A 143 3.25 13.76 -4.03
CA GLY A 143 2.71 12.55 -4.65
C GLY A 143 3.63 11.33 -4.47
N LEU A 144 4.94 11.52 -4.58
CA LEU A 144 5.93 10.45 -4.32
C LEU A 144 5.98 10.06 -2.85
N ILE A 145 5.94 11.03 -1.92
CA ILE A 145 5.92 10.75 -0.47
C ILE A 145 4.69 9.92 -0.11
N VAL A 146 3.50 10.32 -0.53
CA VAL A 146 2.25 9.58 -0.27
C VAL A 146 2.29 8.18 -0.89
N THR A 147 2.86 8.03 -2.08
CA THR A 147 3.06 6.70 -2.70
C THR A 147 4.01 5.83 -1.89
N PHE A 148 5.10 6.41 -1.37
CA PHE A 148 6.05 5.71 -0.51
C PHE A 148 5.41 5.28 0.82
N GLU A 149 4.63 6.15 1.45
CA GLU A 149 3.86 5.83 2.67
C GLU A 149 2.90 4.68 2.44
N GLY A 150 2.17 4.71 1.33
CA GLY A 150 1.28 3.60 0.91
C GLY A 150 2.04 2.30 0.69
N THR A 151 3.21 2.36 0.06
CA THR A 151 4.10 1.20 -0.15
C THR A 151 4.57 0.62 1.19
N PHE A 152 5.00 1.49 2.11
CA PHE A 152 5.39 1.08 3.46
C PHE A 152 4.22 0.43 4.21
N GLY A 153 3.02 1.00 4.10
CA GLY A 153 1.77 0.41 4.62
C GLY A 153 1.50 -0.98 4.07
N GLY A 154 1.68 -1.18 2.75
CA GLY A 154 1.58 -2.50 2.10
C GLY A 154 2.58 -3.52 2.63
N VAL A 155 3.84 -3.11 2.80
CA VAL A 155 4.88 -3.95 3.42
C VAL A 155 4.51 -4.31 4.86
N LEU A 156 4.04 -3.37 5.65
CA LEU A 156 3.56 -3.67 7.01
C LEU A 156 2.38 -4.64 6.99
N GLN A 157 1.39 -4.45 6.13
CA GLN A 157 0.26 -5.37 6.01
C GLN A 157 0.71 -6.79 5.63
N GLU A 158 1.73 -6.91 4.75
CA GLU A 158 2.29 -8.21 4.38
C GLU A 158 2.95 -8.93 5.56
N PHE A 159 3.73 -8.21 6.38
CA PHE A 159 4.54 -8.82 7.43
C PHE A 159 3.95 -8.71 8.83
N TRP A 160 2.91 -7.90 9.03
CA TRP A 160 2.29 -7.71 10.34
C TRP A 160 1.89 -9.00 11.05
N PRO A 161 1.27 -10.01 10.40
CA PRO A 161 0.96 -11.25 11.08
C PRO A 161 2.20 -12.03 11.55
N ASP A 162 3.32 -11.94 10.82
CA ASP A 162 4.57 -12.59 11.25
C ASP A 162 5.16 -11.87 12.46
N ILE A 163 5.12 -10.54 12.45
CA ILE A 163 5.56 -9.68 13.57
C ILE A 163 4.67 -9.93 14.80
N SER A 164 3.35 -9.92 14.59
CA SER A 164 2.37 -10.11 15.67
C SER A 164 2.52 -11.47 16.34
N ARG A 165 2.71 -12.54 15.57
CA ARG A 165 2.97 -13.89 16.11
C ARG A 165 4.25 -13.95 16.93
N LYS A 166 5.30 -13.28 16.47
CA LYS A 166 6.61 -13.29 17.14
C LYS A 166 6.66 -12.45 18.40
N LEU A 167 6.08 -11.23 18.37
CA LEU A 167 6.14 -10.27 19.48
C LEU A 167 5.00 -10.45 20.47
N PHE A 168 3.78 -10.65 20.00
CA PHE A 168 2.57 -10.66 20.83
C PHE A 168 1.97 -12.05 20.99
N ARG A 169 2.54 -13.08 20.36
CA ARG A 169 2.01 -14.46 20.35
C ARG A 169 0.55 -14.56 19.88
N LYS A 170 0.08 -13.57 19.12
CA LYS A 170 -1.28 -13.51 18.54
C LYS A 170 -1.21 -13.76 17.05
N ASP A 171 -2.10 -14.59 16.52
CA ASP A 171 -2.27 -14.78 15.08
C ASP A 171 -3.49 -13.99 14.59
N PRO A 172 -3.29 -12.82 13.97
CA PRO A 172 -4.40 -12.01 13.43
C PRO A 172 -5.03 -12.63 12.18
N THR A 173 -4.43 -13.70 11.61
CA THR A 173 -4.97 -14.38 10.43
C THR A 173 -5.90 -15.54 10.78
N HIS A 174 -6.09 -15.84 12.07
CA HIS A 174 -6.92 -16.95 12.53
C HIS A 174 -6.60 -18.29 11.82
N GLY A 175 -5.32 -18.54 11.53
CA GLY A 175 -4.83 -19.76 10.90
C GLY A 175 -4.91 -19.80 9.36
N LEU A 176 -5.41 -18.74 8.70
CA LEU A 176 -5.49 -18.70 7.23
C LEU A 176 -4.11 -18.82 6.57
N ASP A 177 -3.06 -18.25 7.16
CA ASP A 177 -1.70 -18.41 6.64
C ASP A 177 -1.18 -19.84 6.71
N ALA A 178 -1.53 -20.58 7.77
CA ALA A 178 -1.15 -21.97 7.90
C ALA A 178 -1.84 -22.84 6.84
N GLN A 179 -3.12 -22.56 6.56
CA GLN A 179 -3.87 -23.25 5.50
C GLN A 179 -3.29 -22.92 4.11
N ALA A 180 -2.97 -21.65 3.83
CA ALA A 180 -2.36 -21.25 2.55
C ALA A 180 -1.00 -21.95 2.33
N ARG A 181 -0.14 -21.99 3.35
CA ARG A 181 1.16 -22.69 3.29
C ARG A 181 1.00 -24.20 3.07
N ALA A 182 0.03 -24.81 3.74
CA ALA A 182 -0.27 -26.24 3.55
C ALA A 182 -0.77 -26.54 2.14
N ALA A 183 -1.65 -25.69 1.59
CA ALA A 183 -2.15 -25.82 0.22
C ALA A 183 -1.01 -25.69 -0.81
N ASP A 184 -0.11 -24.71 -0.64
CA ASP A 184 1.06 -24.55 -1.50
C ASP A 184 2.02 -25.75 -1.45
N ALA A 185 2.28 -26.28 -0.25
CA ALA A 185 3.11 -27.45 -0.07
C ALA A 185 2.51 -28.67 -0.78
N ALA A 186 1.20 -28.88 -0.63
CA ALA A 186 0.48 -29.95 -1.30
C ALA A 186 0.52 -29.80 -2.85
N ALA A 187 0.34 -28.56 -3.36
CA ALA A 187 0.42 -28.28 -4.79
C ALA A 187 1.83 -28.54 -5.37
N LYS A 188 2.88 -28.20 -4.62
CA LYS A 188 4.27 -28.48 -5.02
C LYS A 188 4.56 -29.98 -5.05
N LEU A 189 4.12 -30.73 -4.03
CA LEU A 189 4.27 -32.19 -3.99
C LEU A 189 3.55 -32.86 -5.17
N LYS A 190 2.33 -32.43 -5.47
CA LYS A 190 1.58 -32.94 -6.62
C LYS A 190 2.32 -32.69 -7.93
N LYS A 191 2.84 -31.48 -8.15
CA LYS A 191 3.65 -31.17 -9.35
C LYS A 191 4.91 -32.03 -9.45
N GLN A 192 5.58 -32.32 -8.34
CA GLN A 192 6.76 -33.20 -8.33
C GLN A 192 6.38 -34.65 -8.64
N GLN A 193 5.24 -35.13 -8.13
CA GLN A 193 4.73 -36.48 -8.44
C GLN A 193 4.39 -36.60 -9.93
N ASP A 194 3.70 -35.59 -10.50
CA ASP A 194 3.33 -35.58 -11.92
C ASP A 194 4.59 -35.53 -12.82
N GLN A 195 5.66 -34.84 -12.42
CA GLN A 195 6.93 -34.83 -13.15
C GLN A 195 7.75 -36.12 -13.02
N ASN A 196 7.60 -36.85 -11.92
CA ASN A 196 8.32 -38.08 -11.65
C ASN A 196 7.58 -39.35 -12.13
N GLN A 197 6.34 -39.22 -12.62
CA GLN A 197 5.67 -40.33 -13.28
C GLN A 197 6.30 -40.53 -14.68
N PRO A 198 7.04 -41.66 -14.92
CA PRO A 198 7.58 -41.91 -16.25
C PRO A 198 6.39 -42.06 -17.21
N GLN A 199 6.58 -41.65 -18.46
CA GLN A 199 5.66 -41.87 -19.57
C GLN A 199 5.51 -43.39 -19.85
N GLN A 200 4.75 -44.05 -19.04
CA GLN A 200 4.54 -45.51 -19.14
C GLN A 200 3.44 -45.88 -20.14
N ASN A 201 2.91 -44.97 -20.93
CA ASN A 201 1.85 -45.24 -21.88
C ASN A 201 2.11 -44.64 -23.29
N GLN A 202 3.28 -44.91 -23.88
CA GLN A 202 3.47 -44.77 -25.33
C GLN A 202 4.15 -46.02 -25.87
N ASN A 203 3.42 -47.14 -25.87
CA ASN A 203 3.69 -48.23 -26.79
C ASN A 203 2.34 -48.85 -27.21
N PRO A 204 1.75 -48.42 -28.33
CA PRO A 204 0.68 -49.18 -28.99
C PRO A 204 1.32 -50.36 -29.72
N LYS A 205 0.89 -51.56 -29.39
CA LYS A 205 1.13 -52.75 -30.20
C LYS A 205 0.44 -52.67 -31.55
#